data_7397e6d8073684510c029a41ec19b0f3
#
_entry.id   7397e6d8073684510c029a41ec19b0f3
#
_cell.length_a   1.000
_cell.length_b   1.000
_cell.length_c   1.000
_cell.angle_alpha   90.00
_cell.angle_beta   90.00
_cell.angle_gamma   90.00
#
_symmetry.space_group_name_H-M   'P 1'
#
loop_
_entity.id
_entity.type
_entity.pdbx_description
1 polymer ?
#
loop_
_entity_poly.entity_id
_entity_poly.type
_entity_poly.pdbx_seq_one_letter_code
_entity_poly.pdbx_strand_id
1 'polypeptide(L)'
;IDALLSWGIIQDNVGSIGCRLVFPDGSVQHAGQTVQIDEFNMLQCTHRGYKCRRKYKNEKVAGNTAALMMTRRDTFISNGGFDESYTECWEDIHLNMKYLLAGYSNWYLDDITAIHYESYTRTKSSEATYRLRYDYTYKLKPWFDQLSASDKQTVLSYN
;
A
#
# COMPACT_ATOMS: atom_id res chain seq x y z
N ILE A 1 -14.90 -8.43 -6.61
CA ILE A 1 -15.29 -7.06 -6.23
C ILE A 1 -16.36 -7.10 -5.16
N ASP A 2 -17.46 -7.84 -5.32
CA ASP A 2 -18.58 -7.90 -4.38
C ASP A 2 -18.16 -8.28 -2.95
N ALA A 3 -17.22 -9.20 -2.79
CA ALA A 3 -16.68 -9.58 -1.49
C ALA A 3 -15.92 -8.44 -0.79
N LEU A 4 -15.13 -7.66 -1.55
CA LEU A 4 -14.45 -6.46 -1.02
C LEU A 4 -15.49 -5.38 -0.64
N LEU A 5 -16.51 -5.19 -1.47
CA LEU A 5 -17.58 -4.24 -1.19
C LEU A 5 -18.36 -4.63 0.06
N SER A 6 -18.75 -5.91 0.18
CA SER A 6 -19.48 -6.41 1.35
C SER A 6 -18.69 -6.20 2.65
N TRP A 7 -17.38 -6.45 2.63
CA TRP A 7 -16.52 -6.17 3.77
C TRP A 7 -16.46 -4.67 4.10
N GLY A 8 -16.30 -3.82 3.09
CA GLY A 8 -16.20 -2.37 3.27
C GLY A 8 -17.49 -1.70 3.76
N ILE A 9 -18.64 -2.32 3.54
CA ILE A 9 -19.92 -1.80 4.04
C ILE A 9 -20.07 -2.04 5.55
N ILE A 10 -19.59 -3.19 6.04
CA ILE A 10 -19.77 -3.59 7.45
C ILE A 10 -18.67 -3.07 8.39
N GLN A 11 -17.60 -2.51 7.86
CA GLN A 11 -16.50 -1.95 8.65
C GLN A 11 -16.59 -0.44 8.72
N ASP A 12 -16.41 0.11 9.91
CA ASP A 12 -16.30 1.55 10.12
C ASP A 12 -14.86 2.03 9.86
N ASN A 13 -14.73 3.30 9.49
CA ASN A 13 -13.44 3.99 9.32
C ASN A 13 -12.45 3.26 8.41
N VAL A 14 -12.93 2.77 7.27
CA VAL A 14 -12.10 2.10 6.26
C VAL A 14 -11.41 3.13 5.37
N GLY A 15 -10.09 3.09 5.34
CA GLY A 15 -9.25 3.83 4.37
C GLY A 15 -9.18 3.07 3.06
N SER A 16 -8.56 1.89 3.10
CA SER A 16 -8.45 1.02 1.93
C SER A 16 -8.74 -0.45 2.27
N ILE A 17 -9.20 -1.19 1.26
CA ILE A 17 -9.32 -2.65 1.33
C ILE A 17 -8.59 -3.22 0.13
N GLY A 18 -7.65 -4.13 0.39
CA GLY A 18 -6.97 -4.92 -0.61
C GLY A 18 -7.20 -6.40 -0.40
N CYS A 19 -6.71 -7.20 -1.31
CA CYS A 19 -6.80 -8.65 -1.21
C CYS A 19 -5.47 -9.31 -1.57
N ARG A 20 -5.44 -10.64 -1.43
CA ARG A 20 -4.32 -11.46 -1.84
C ARG A 20 -4.09 -11.35 -3.34
N LEU A 21 -2.97 -10.78 -3.76
CA LEU A 21 -2.54 -10.86 -5.15
C LEU A 21 -1.50 -11.96 -5.29
N VAL A 22 -1.64 -12.74 -6.33
CA VAL A 22 -0.71 -13.82 -6.65
C VAL A 22 -0.19 -13.67 -8.07
N PHE A 23 1.02 -14.16 -8.29
CA PHE A 23 1.56 -14.39 -9.61
C PHE A 23 0.85 -15.57 -10.30
N PRO A 24 0.97 -15.72 -11.63
CA PRO A 24 0.41 -16.88 -12.34
C PRO A 24 0.87 -18.25 -11.83
N ASP A 25 2.04 -18.32 -11.18
CA ASP A 25 2.56 -19.55 -10.55
C ASP A 25 1.97 -19.82 -9.16
N GLY A 26 1.06 -18.95 -8.70
CA GLY A 26 0.40 -19.04 -7.40
C GLY A 26 1.23 -18.55 -6.21
N SER A 27 2.45 -18.07 -6.41
CA SER A 27 3.20 -17.41 -5.35
C SER A 27 2.61 -16.04 -5.03
N VAL A 28 2.74 -15.57 -3.78
CA VAL A 28 2.21 -14.30 -3.33
C VAL A 28 2.96 -13.15 -3.99
N GLN A 29 2.24 -12.22 -4.57
CA GLN A 29 2.79 -10.94 -5.01
C GLN A 29 2.55 -9.87 -3.95
N HIS A 30 1.37 -9.86 -3.34
CA HIS A 30 0.97 -8.87 -2.33
C HIS A 30 0.08 -9.49 -1.27
N ALA A 31 0.41 -9.26 -0.02
CA ALA A 31 -0.38 -9.62 1.14
C ALA A 31 -0.46 -8.44 2.15
N GLY A 32 -0.72 -7.24 1.64
CA GLY A 32 -0.60 -5.99 2.35
C GLY A 32 0.79 -5.36 2.21
N GLN A 33 0.89 -4.09 2.50
CA GLN A 33 2.17 -3.36 2.56
C GLN A 33 2.62 -3.23 4.01
N THR A 34 3.94 -3.24 4.22
CA THR A 34 4.60 -2.91 5.48
C THR A 34 5.37 -1.60 5.34
N VAL A 35 5.45 -0.85 6.43
CA VAL A 35 6.23 0.40 6.50
C VAL A 35 7.15 0.32 7.71
N GLN A 36 8.44 0.36 7.50
CA GLN A 36 9.46 0.20 8.54
C GLN A 36 10.57 1.24 8.37
N ILE A 37 11.30 1.50 9.43
CA ILE A 37 12.58 2.21 9.38
C ILE A 37 13.67 1.18 9.61
N ASP A 38 14.63 1.12 8.71
CA ASP A 38 15.77 0.21 8.83
C ASP A 38 16.88 0.79 9.72
N GLU A 39 17.95 0.02 9.92
CA GLU A 39 19.12 0.39 10.74
C GLU A 39 19.87 1.62 10.21
N PHE A 40 19.68 1.98 8.95
CA PHE A 40 20.26 3.17 8.32
C PHE A 40 19.30 4.37 8.32
N ASN A 41 18.23 4.31 9.12
CA ASN A 41 17.17 5.33 9.17
C ASN A 41 16.48 5.58 7.81
N MET A 42 16.42 4.55 6.96
CA MET A 42 15.71 4.61 5.68
C MET A 42 14.31 4.04 5.81
N LEU A 43 13.34 4.73 5.19
CA LEU A 43 11.96 4.27 5.11
C LEU A 43 11.87 3.09 4.14
N GLN A 44 11.43 1.94 4.63
CA GLN A 44 11.19 0.74 3.84
C GLN A 44 9.70 0.51 3.70
N CYS A 45 9.22 0.50 2.46
CA CYS A 45 7.84 0.16 2.12
C CYS A 45 7.86 -1.06 1.21
N THR A 46 7.35 -2.19 1.68
CA THR A 46 7.46 -3.46 0.96
C THR A 46 6.13 -4.21 0.90
N HIS A 47 5.98 -5.03 -0.13
CA HIS A 47 4.88 -5.98 -0.23
C HIS A 47 5.15 -7.18 0.66
N ARG A 48 4.28 -7.42 1.63
CA ARG A 48 4.38 -8.57 2.51
C ARG A 48 4.20 -9.88 1.73
N GLY A 49 5.05 -10.84 2.03
CA GLY A 49 4.96 -12.20 1.48
C GLY A 49 5.39 -12.35 0.02
N TYR A 50 6.03 -11.35 -0.56
CA TYR A 50 6.48 -11.40 -1.95
C TYR A 50 7.23 -12.70 -2.30
N LYS A 51 6.76 -13.40 -3.32
CA LYS A 51 7.25 -14.71 -3.81
C LYS A 51 7.16 -15.89 -2.82
N CYS A 52 6.47 -15.73 -1.67
CA CYS A 52 6.20 -16.87 -0.80
C CYS A 52 4.90 -17.62 -1.21
N ARG A 53 4.61 -18.73 -0.54
CA ARG A 53 3.33 -19.48 -0.66
C ARG A 53 2.55 -19.51 0.64
N ARG A 54 2.93 -18.64 1.59
CA ARG A 54 2.30 -18.56 2.90
C ARG A 54 0.89 -17.95 2.80
N LYS A 55 -0.01 -18.45 3.62
CA LYS A 55 -1.29 -17.80 3.90
C LYS A 55 -1.16 -16.83 5.07
N TYR A 56 -1.96 -15.78 5.01
CA TYR A 56 -2.09 -14.77 6.05
C TYR A 56 -3.49 -14.78 6.64
N LYS A 57 -3.90 -13.74 7.34
CA LYS A 57 -5.24 -13.54 7.87
C LYS A 57 -5.84 -12.29 7.25
N ASN A 58 -7.15 -12.16 7.36
CA ASN A 58 -7.82 -10.88 7.17
C ASN A 58 -7.44 -9.97 8.34
N GLU A 59 -6.70 -8.92 8.08
CA GLU A 59 -6.14 -8.07 9.14
C GLU A 59 -5.87 -6.65 8.66
N LYS A 60 -5.65 -5.75 9.62
CA LYS A 60 -5.20 -4.39 9.34
C LYS A 60 -3.73 -4.41 8.91
N VAL A 61 -3.41 -3.57 7.94
CA VAL A 61 -2.07 -3.44 7.34
C VAL A 61 -1.70 -1.97 7.18
N ALA A 62 -0.42 -1.67 6.97
CA ALA A 62 0.01 -0.31 6.67
C ALA A 62 -0.61 0.22 5.37
N GLY A 63 -0.82 -0.63 4.39
CA GLY A 63 -1.48 -0.23 3.15
C GLY A 63 -1.73 -1.39 2.18
N ASN A 64 -2.38 -1.05 1.07
CA ASN A 64 -2.67 -1.93 -0.04
C ASN A 64 -2.17 -1.33 -1.34
N THR A 65 -1.73 -2.16 -2.27
CA THR A 65 -1.31 -1.70 -3.60
C THR A 65 -2.51 -1.29 -4.45
N ALA A 66 -2.36 -0.22 -5.23
CA ALA A 66 -3.36 0.25 -6.18
C ALA A 66 -3.63 -0.73 -7.34
N ALA A 67 -2.83 -1.80 -7.48
CA ALA A 67 -3.10 -2.85 -8.46
C ALA A 67 -4.49 -3.49 -8.26
N LEU A 68 -4.94 -3.63 -7.01
CA LEU A 68 -6.32 -3.92 -6.65
C LEU A 68 -6.62 -3.39 -5.25
N MET A 69 -7.16 -2.21 -5.18
CA MET A 69 -7.52 -1.54 -3.94
C MET A 69 -8.92 -0.95 -4.06
N MET A 70 -9.73 -1.12 -3.04
CA MET A 70 -11.02 -0.45 -2.90
C MET A 70 -10.95 0.58 -1.79
N THR A 71 -11.54 1.74 -2.01
CA THR A 71 -11.70 2.81 -1.03
C THR A 71 -13.05 3.49 -1.25
N ARG A 72 -13.60 4.13 -0.23
CA ARG A 72 -14.80 4.96 -0.40
C ARG A 72 -14.41 6.24 -1.14
N ARG A 73 -15.25 6.64 -2.11
CA ARG A 73 -15.00 7.83 -2.92
C ARG A 73 -14.75 9.07 -2.06
N ASP A 74 -15.57 9.28 -1.01
CA ASP A 74 -15.46 10.46 -0.16
C ASP A 74 -14.19 10.42 0.70
N THR A 75 -13.80 9.25 1.22
CA THR A 75 -12.53 9.04 1.92
C THR A 75 -11.35 9.32 1.00
N PHE A 76 -11.40 8.83 -0.24
CA PHE A 76 -10.36 9.07 -1.24
C PHE A 76 -10.19 10.58 -1.51
N ILE A 77 -11.29 11.29 -1.78
CA ILE A 77 -11.27 12.72 -2.10
C ILE A 77 -10.82 13.56 -0.89
N SER A 78 -11.36 13.28 0.30
CA SER A 78 -11.05 14.07 1.51
C SER A 78 -9.59 13.93 1.94
N ASN A 79 -8.92 12.85 1.56
CA ASN A 79 -7.49 12.64 1.79
C ASN A 79 -6.60 13.05 0.60
N GLY A 80 -7.16 13.74 -0.41
CA GLY A 80 -6.45 14.31 -1.53
C GLY A 80 -6.12 13.31 -2.65
N GLY A 81 -6.67 12.10 -2.61
CA GLY A 81 -6.46 11.08 -3.65
C GLY A 81 -5.00 10.68 -3.85
N PHE A 82 -4.70 10.11 -5.00
CA PHE A 82 -3.32 9.86 -5.41
C PHE A 82 -2.63 11.17 -5.71
N ASP A 83 -1.41 11.31 -5.20
CA ASP A 83 -0.55 12.45 -5.54
C ASP A 83 0.02 12.27 -6.94
N GLU A 84 -0.51 13.02 -7.89
CA GLU A 84 -0.15 12.95 -9.31
C GLU A 84 1.30 13.40 -9.61
N SER A 85 1.99 13.92 -8.61
CA SER A 85 3.41 14.24 -8.76
C SER A 85 4.30 13.00 -8.83
N TYR A 86 3.85 11.84 -8.29
CA TYR A 86 4.57 10.58 -8.46
C TYR A 86 4.51 10.12 -9.90
N THR A 87 5.64 9.68 -10.43
CA THR A 87 5.77 9.34 -11.84
C THR A 87 5.88 7.85 -12.11
N GLU A 88 6.25 7.05 -11.10
CA GLU A 88 6.47 5.62 -11.27
C GLU A 88 5.74 4.76 -10.26
N CYS A 89 5.83 5.09 -8.98
CA CYS A 89 5.14 4.40 -7.90
C CYS A 89 5.21 5.22 -6.60
N TRP A 90 4.74 4.67 -5.49
CA TRP A 90 4.64 5.22 -4.13
C TRP A 90 3.37 6.01 -3.85
N GLU A 91 2.56 6.35 -4.85
CA GLU A 91 1.30 7.06 -4.69
C GLU A 91 0.31 6.27 -3.83
N ASP A 92 0.31 4.94 -3.95
CA ASP A 92 -0.59 4.05 -3.21
C ASP A 92 -0.21 3.97 -1.71
N ILE A 93 1.05 3.71 -1.39
CA ILE A 93 1.48 3.65 0.00
C ILE A 93 1.42 5.03 0.67
N HIS A 94 1.72 6.11 -0.05
CA HIS A 94 1.57 7.47 0.45
C HIS A 94 0.11 7.74 0.84
N LEU A 95 -0.85 7.43 -0.03
CA LEU A 95 -2.28 7.58 0.26
C LEU A 95 -2.71 6.70 1.45
N ASN A 96 -2.25 5.46 1.52
CA ASN A 96 -2.55 4.56 2.63
C ASN A 96 -2.01 5.10 3.97
N MET A 97 -0.80 5.67 4.00
CA MET A 97 -0.28 6.34 5.20
C MET A 97 -1.13 7.55 5.59
N LYS A 98 -1.59 8.36 4.62
CA LYS A 98 -2.53 9.48 4.89
C LYS A 98 -3.83 8.99 5.51
N TYR A 99 -4.36 7.84 5.08
CA TYR A 99 -5.53 7.23 5.70
C TYR A 99 -5.29 6.88 7.17
N LEU A 100 -4.16 6.27 7.51
CA LEU A 100 -3.80 5.95 8.89
C LEU A 100 -3.71 7.21 9.76
N LEU A 101 -3.09 8.27 9.24
CA LEU A 101 -2.97 9.56 9.95
C LEU A 101 -4.32 10.24 10.15
N ALA A 102 -5.26 10.04 9.25
CA ALA A 102 -6.64 10.54 9.36
C ALA A 102 -7.55 9.64 10.24
N GLY A 103 -7.00 8.59 10.89
CA GLY A 103 -7.73 7.70 11.79
C GLY A 103 -8.48 6.56 11.10
N TYR A 104 -8.26 6.36 9.78
CA TYR A 104 -8.81 5.22 9.06
C TYR A 104 -7.96 3.96 9.26
N SER A 105 -8.52 2.81 8.91
CA SER A 105 -7.83 1.52 8.91
C SER A 105 -7.72 0.97 7.48
N ASN A 106 -6.56 0.48 7.11
CA ASN A 106 -6.36 -0.24 5.85
C ASN A 106 -6.48 -1.74 6.12
N TRP A 107 -7.28 -2.45 5.34
CA TRP A 107 -7.57 -3.86 5.52
C TRP A 107 -7.07 -4.72 4.38
N TYR A 108 -6.40 -5.81 4.70
CA TYR A 108 -6.02 -6.86 3.79
C TYR A 108 -6.90 -8.09 4.01
N LEU A 109 -7.44 -8.67 2.92
CA LEU A 109 -8.30 -9.85 2.95
C LEU A 109 -7.60 -11.03 2.25
N ASP A 110 -7.15 -12.02 3.01
CA ASP A 110 -6.47 -13.22 2.49
C ASP A 110 -7.42 -14.21 1.82
N ASP A 111 -8.71 -14.19 2.21
CA ASP A 111 -9.74 -15.09 1.67
C ASP A 111 -10.15 -14.73 0.24
N ILE A 112 -9.79 -13.53 -0.22
CA ILE A 112 -10.06 -13.06 -1.58
C ILE A 112 -8.74 -13.05 -2.33
N THR A 113 -8.69 -13.75 -3.47
CA THR A 113 -7.47 -13.85 -4.28
C THR A 113 -7.72 -13.34 -5.69
N ALA A 114 -6.78 -12.58 -6.22
CA ALA A 114 -6.73 -12.18 -7.63
C ALA A 114 -5.33 -12.44 -8.21
N ILE A 115 -5.28 -12.72 -9.51
CA ILE A 115 -4.00 -12.88 -10.23
C ILE A 115 -3.61 -11.50 -10.77
N HIS A 116 -2.37 -11.10 -10.49
CA HIS A 116 -1.80 -9.87 -11.01
C HIS A 116 -0.51 -10.14 -11.80
N TYR A 117 -0.54 -9.79 -13.08
CA TYR A 117 0.60 -9.90 -13.99
C TYR A 117 1.53 -8.70 -13.79
N GLU A 118 2.32 -8.73 -12.72
CA GLU A 118 3.23 -7.62 -12.36
C GLU A 118 4.07 -7.18 -13.54
N SER A 119 4.14 -5.87 -13.75
CA SER A 119 4.99 -5.26 -14.77
C SER A 119 4.73 -5.72 -16.21
N TYR A 120 3.56 -6.30 -16.50
CA TYR A 120 3.25 -6.74 -17.86
C TYR A 120 3.31 -5.58 -18.88
N THR A 121 2.89 -4.40 -18.43
CA THR A 121 2.91 -3.17 -19.24
C THR A 121 4.06 -2.22 -18.90
N ARG A 122 4.80 -2.50 -17.82
CA ARG A 122 5.89 -1.63 -17.38
C ARG A 122 7.21 -2.06 -18.03
N THR A 123 7.84 -1.16 -18.77
CA THR A 123 9.18 -1.38 -19.31
C THR A 123 10.20 -1.34 -18.17
N LYS A 124 10.95 -2.42 -17.97
CA LYS A 124 12.11 -2.44 -17.06
C LYS A 124 13.26 -1.69 -17.71
N SER A 125 13.30 -0.38 -17.52
CA SER A 125 14.36 0.49 -18.03
C SER A 125 15.16 1.12 -16.89
N SER A 126 16.36 1.57 -17.20
CA SER A 126 17.17 2.38 -16.28
C SER A 126 16.45 3.67 -15.88
N GLU A 127 15.67 4.23 -16.79
CA GLU A 127 14.87 5.43 -16.57
C GLU A 127 13.73 5.19 -15.57
N ALA A 128 13.00 4.08 -15.67
CA ALA A 128 11.97 3.72 -14.70
C ALA A 128 12.56 3.53 -13.30
N THR A 129 13.73 2.89 -13.19
CA THR A 129 14.45 2.74 -11.92
C THR A 129 14.90 4.09 -11.35
N TYR A 130 15.35 5.01 -12.22
CA TYR A 130 15.71 6.36 -11.80
C TYR A 130 14.50 7.13 -11.27
N ARG A 131 13.36 7.12 -11.98
CA ARG A 131 12.12 7.78 -11.55
C ARG A 131 11.61 7.25 -10.21
N LEU A 132 11.63 5.94 -10.03
CA LEU A 132 11.25 5.30 -8.76
C LEU A 132 12.11 5.80 -7.59
N ARG A 133 13.43 5.86 -7.77
CA ARG A 133 14.36 6.38 -6.76
C ARG A 133 14.18 7.88 -6.53
N TYR A 134 13.91 8.63 -7.60
CA TYR A 134 13.66 10.07 -7.54
C TYR A 134 12.40 10.35 -6.69
N ASP A 135 11.28 9.68 -7.00
CA ASP A 135 10.02 9.85 -6.26
C ASP A 135 10.18 9.48 -4.79
N TYR A 136 10.91 8.40 -4.48
CA TYR A 136 11.24 8.05 -3.11
C TYR A 136 12.07 9.14 -2.41
N THR A 137 13.19 9.54 -3.02
CA THR A 137 14.20 10.42 -2.39
C THR A 137 13.69 11.85 -2.22
N TYR A 138 12.93 12.36 -3.18
CA TYR A 138 12.54 13.76 -3.21
C TYR A 138 11.08 14.02 -2.84
N LYS A 139 10.26 12.99 -2.68
CA LYS A 139 8.85 13.13 -2.34
C LYS A 139 8.46 12.30 -1.11
N LEU A 140 8.46 10.97 -1.20
CA LEU A 140 7.96 10.10 -0.13
C LEU A 140 8.77 10.23 1.17
N LYS A 141 10.10 10.05 1.09
CA LYS A 141 10.97 10.08 2.28
C LYS A 141 10.96 11.44 2.97
N PRO A 142 11.11 12.60 2.27
CA PRO A 142 11.00 13.92 2.90
C PRO A 142 9.64 14.21 3.51
N TRP A 143 8.55 13.77 2.88
CA TRP A 143 7.21 13.89 3.46
C TRP A 143 7.12 13.10 4.77
N PHE A 144 7.57 11.85 4.78
CA PHE A 144 7.56 11.01 5.98
C PHE A 144 8.45 11.61 7.09
N ASP A 145 9.61 12.15 6.75
CA ASP A 145 10.54 12.74 7.73
C ASP A 145 9.97 13.95 8.47
N GLN A 146 9.07 14.70 7.82
CA GLN A 146 8.39 15.86 8.40
C GLN A 146 7.26 15.49 9.37
N LEU A 147 6.81 14.24 9.39
CA LEU A 147 5.79 13.79 10.33
C LEU A 147 6.27 13.92 11.78
N SER A 148 5.36 14.21 12.69
CA SER A 148 5.60 14.17 14.12
C SER A 148 6.00 12.75 14.58
N ALA A 149 6.61 12.63 15.77
CA ALA A 149 6.95 11.32 16.33
C ALA A 149 5.71 10.43 16.53
N SER A 150 4.58 11.01 16.95
CA SER A 150 3.31 10.29 17.10
C SER A 150 2.75 9.80 15.77
N ASP A 151 2.82 10.63 14.72
CA ASP A 151 2.35 10.25 13.38
C ASP A 151 3.21 9.14 12.79
N LYS A 152 4.54 9.22 12.92
CA LYS A 152 5.45 8.13 12.53
C LYS A 152 5.10 6.84 13.26
N GLN A 153 4.87 6.91 14.58
CA GLN A 153 4.46 5.73 15.35
C GLN A 153 3.14 5.14 14.85
N THR A 154 2.16 5.98 14.49
CA THR A 154 0.88 5.53 13.90
C THR A 154 1.12 4.75 12.61
N VAL A 155 1.91 5.28 11.68
CA VAL A 155 2.22 4.64 10.40
C VAL A 155 3.00 3.34 10.59
N LEU A 156 3.94 3.29 11.53
CA LEU A 156 4.81 2.13 11.78
C LEU A 156 4.15 1.01 12.60
N SER A 157 2.95 1.22 13.14
CA SER A 157 2.28 0.26 14.04
C SER A 157 1.68 -0.97 13.34
N TYR A 158 1.62 -1.00 12.01
CA TYR A 158 0.97 -2.04 11.21
C TYR A 158 1.98 -2.94 10.47
N ASN A 159 2.99 -3.47 11.16
CA ASN A 159 4.03 -4.36 10.60
C ASN A 159 3.82 -5.82 10.96
#